data_7dbc082726405ac9641afee9192478f9
#
_entry.id   7dbc082726405ac9641afee9192478f9
#
_cell.length_a   1.000
_cell.length_b   1.000
_cell.length_c   1.000
_cell.angle_alpha   90.00
_cell.angle_beta   90.00
_cell.angle_gamma   90.00
#
_symmetry.space_group_name_H-M   'P 1'
#
loop_
_entity.id
_entity.type
_entity.pdbx_description
1 polymer ?
#
loop_
_entity_poly.entity_id
_entity_poly.type
_entity_poly.pdbx_seq_one_letter_code
_entity_poly.pdbx_strand_id
1 'polypeptide(L)'
;LKTLQHAPQYTVLEYNPADGAQEINLYDFATLTKVKTIFRAADHKQFARLNSYTFTPNEQQLLIAVNSEYIYRHSFIADYYLYDLATGKLQKITNDKIQSPLVSPDAKKIAFARNNDLYVYDLATGKETRITTDGAKNKIINGIADWVYEEEFSTVRFFDWNADGTQLAFVRFDEQQVPEFSMDVYGAGL
;
A
#
# COMPACT_ATOMS: atom_id res chain seq x y z
N LEU A 1 7.81 -11.89 5.17
CA LEU A 1 9.11 -11.93 4.49
C LEU A 1 9.01 -11.20 3.16
N LYS A 2 10.02 -10.37 2.81
CA LYS A 2 10.18 -9.70 1.52
C LYS A 2 11.59 -9.92 1.00
N THR A 3 11.73 -10.44 -0.21
CA THR A 3 13.03 -10.66 -0.86
C THR A 3 13.50 -9.41 -1.57
N LEU A 4 14.79 -9.15 -1.60
CA LEU A 4 15.41 -8.13 -2.43
C LEU A 4 15.72 -8.70 -3.81
N GLN A 5 15.57 -7.87 -4.86
CA GLN A 5 15.86 -8.27 -6.23
C GLN A 5 17.34 -8.06 -6.62
N HIS A 6 17.97 -7.08 -5.95
CA HIS A 6 19.35 -6.66 -6.28
C HIS A 6 20.40 -7.19 -5.31
N ALA A 7 20.01 -7.99 -4.31
CA ALA A 7 20.93 -8.61 -3.35
C ALA A 7 20.40 -9.99 -2.90
N PRO A 8 21.27 -10.95 -2.54
CA PRO A 8 20.88 -12.24 -1.97
C PRO A 8 20.42 -12.09 -0.52
N GLN A 9 19.43 -11.23 -0.29
CA GLN A 9 18.96 -10.82 1.03
C GLN A 9 17.43 -10.78 1.07
N TYR A 10 16.89 -10.83 2.27
CA TYR A 10 15.46 -10.71 2.54
C TYR A 10 15.22 -9.90 3.81
N THR A 11 14.01 -9.39 3.95
CA THR A 11 13.60 -8.67 5.15
C THR A 11 12.42 -9.35 5.84
N VAL A 12 12.38 -9.21 7.17
CA VAL A 12 11.28 -9.68 8.02
C VAL A 12 10.80 -8.53 8.90
N LEU A 13 9.49 -8.41 9.07
CA LEU A 13 8.89 -7.54 10.07
C LEU A 13 8.76 -8.33 11.37
N GLU A 14 9.44 -7.89 12.39
CA GLU A 14 9.55 -8.59 13.68
C GLU A 14 9.31 -7.64 14.85
N TYR A 15 9.12 -8.21 16.03
CA TYR A 15 9.09 -7.46 17.27
C TYR A 15 10.42 -7.59 18.00
N ASN A 16 10.99 -6.46 18.40
CA ASN A 16 12.18 -6.47 19.24
C ASN A 16 11.80 -7.02 20.64
N PRO A 17 12.46 -8.09 21.10
CA PRO A 17 12.11 -8.72 22.38
C PRO A 17 12.41 -7.85 23.61
N ALA A 18 13.27 -6.85 23.49
CA ALA A 18 13.65 -5.99 24.60
C ALA A 18 12.58 -4.93 24.94
N ASP A 19 11.85 -4.42 23.93
CA ASP A 19 10.92 -3.31 24.13
C ASP A 19 9.60 -3.47 23.37
N GLY A 20 9.42 -4.55 22.60
CA GLY A 20 8.23 -4.84 21.83
C GLY A 20 8.04 -3.96 20.59
N ALA A 21 9.02 -3.14 20.22
CA ALA A 21 8.93 -2.31 19.03
C ALA A 21 8.98 -3.15 17.75
N GLN A 22 8.20 -2.75 16.72
CA GLN A 22 8.31 -3.37 15.41
C GLN A 22 9.57 -2.90 14.69
N GLU A 23 10.29 -3.86 14.11
CA GLU A 23 11.50 -3.65 13.32
C GLU A 23 11.38 -4.34 11.95
N ILE A 24 11.93 -3.73 10.92
CA ILE A 24 12.20 -4.41 9.65
C ILE A 24 13.67 -4.78 9.67
N ASN A 25 13.95 -6.08 9.77
CA ASN A 25 15.28 -6.64 9.86
C ASN A 25 15.71 -7.24 8.52
N LEU A 26 16.93 -6.94 8.10
CA LEU A 26 17.57 -7.47 6.89
C LEU A 26 18.40 -8.71 7.25
N TYR A 27 18.23 -9.77 6.47
CA TYR A 27 18.89 -11.05 6.62
C TYR A 27 19.62 -11.45 5.34
N ASP A 28 20.68 -12.21 5.49
CA ASP A 28 21.42 -12.84 4.39
C ASP A 28 20.82 -14.22 4.08
N PHE A 29 20.60 -14.56 2.80
CA PHE A 29 20.02 -15.85 2.41
C PHE A 29 20.95 -17.04 2.64
N ALA A 30 22.26 -16.87 2.49
CA ALA A 30 23.18 -17.97 2.58
C ALA A 30 23.43 -18.40 4.03
N THR A 31 23.51 -17.42 4.93
CA THR A 31 23.82 -17.65 6.34
C THR A 31 22.60 -17.66 7.25
N LEU A 32 21.46 -17.15 6.77
CA LEU A 32 20.22 -16.94 7.53
C LEU A 32 20.44 -16.06 8.78
N THR A 33 21.48 -15.23 8.78
CA THR A 33 21.81 -14.35 9.89
C THR A 33 21.30 -12.93 9.65
N LYS A 34 20.91 -12.25 10.72
CA LYS A 34 20.53 -10.83 10.69
C LYS A 34 21.76 -9.99 10.33
N VAL A 35 21.64 -9.21 9.27
CA VAL A 35 22.65 -8.25 8.83
C VAL A 35 22.53 -6.94 9.59
N LYS A 36 21.30 -6.38 9.63
CA LYS A 36 21.02 -5.12 10.35
C LYS A 36 19.50 -4.89 10.45
N THR A 37 19.11 -3.99 11.33
CA THR A 37 17.78 -3.37 11.32
C THR A 37 17.81 -2.22 10.31
N ILE A 38 16.85 -2.17 9.38
CA ILE A 38 16.74 -1.12 8.36
C ILE A 38 15.64 -0.11 8.66
N PHE A 39 14.70 -0.46 9.55
CA PHE A 39 13.65 0.43 10.03
C PHE A 39 13.20 0.00 11.43
N ARG A 40 12.91 0.96 12.30
CA ARG A 40 12.38 0.71 13.64
C ARG A 40 11.24 1.68 13.93
N ALA A 41 10.05 1.15 14.23
CA ALA A 41 8.84 1.95 14.42
C ALA A 41 8.96 2.93 15.61
N ALA A 42 9.63 2.53 16.69
CA ALA A 42 9.79 3.35 17.89
C ALA A 42 10.60 4.63 17.67
N ASP A 43 11.38 4.72 16.58
CA ASP A 43 12.15 5.92 16.23
C ASP A 43 11.26 6.99 15.58
N HIS A 44 10.01 6.66 15.28
CA HIS A 44 9.06 7.53 14.58
C HIS A 44 7.78 7.72 15.40
N LYS A 45 7.64 8.90 16.02
CA LYS A 45 6.51 9.22 16.94
C LYS A 45 5.13 9.20 16.28
N GLN A 46 5.05 9.28 14.95
CA GLN A 46 3.80 9.37 14.19
C GLN A 46 3.08 8.03 14.03
N PHE A 47 3.68 6.93 14.39
CA PHE A 47 3.01 5.63 14.34
C PHE A 47 3.48 4.68 15.44
N ALA A 48 2.49 3.98 16.02
CA ALA A 48 2.75 2.98 17.03
C ALA A 48 3.06 1.60 16.40
N ARG A 49 2.48 1.32 15.24
CA ARG A 49 2.56 0.03 14.57
C ARG A 49 2.47 0.16 13.05
N LEU A 50 3.28 -0.64 12.34
CA LEU A 50 3.16 -0.82 10.89
C LEU A 50 2.12 -1.90 10.59
N ASN A 51 1.31 -1.68 9.55
CA ASN A 51 0.44 -2.71 8.98
C ASN A 51 1.18 -3.54 7.93
N SER A 52 1.88 -2.88 7.03
CA SER A 52 2.67 -3.52 5.99
C SER A 52 3.77 -2.59 5.47
N TYR A 53 4.68 -3.14 4.69
CA TYR A 53 5.66 -2.37 3.94
C TYR A 53 5.97 -3.05 2.60
N THR A 54 6.45 -2.26 1.64
CA THR A 54 7.01 -2.75 0.37
C THR A 54 8.23 -1.92 0.01
N PHE A 55 9.18 -2.52 -0.71
CA PHE A 55 10.27 -1.73 -1.31
C PHE A 55 9.79 -0.99 -2.55
N THR A 56 10.39 0.16 -2.81
CA THR A 56 10.34 0.79 -4.13
C THR A 56 11.08 -0.09 -5.17
N PRO A 57 10.80 0.00 -6.48
CA PRO A 57 11.45 -0.83 -7.47
C PRO A 57 12.99 -0.74 -7.49
N ASN A 58 13.56 0.39 -7.11
CA ASN A 58 15.00 0.60 -6.96
C ASN A 58 15.57 0.16 -5.60
N GLU A 59 14.73 -0.36 -4.70
CA GLU A 59 15.05 -0.81 -3.33
C GLU A 59 15.74 0.24 -2.44
N GLN A 60 15.61 1.51 -2.79
CA GLN A 60 16.20 2.60 -1.99
C GLN A 60 15.27 3.12 -0.90
N GLN A 61 13.97 2.83 -1.00
CA GLN A 61 12.96 3.33 -0.08
C GLN A 61 11.96 2.25 0.30
N LEU A 62 11.31 2.44 1.45
CA LEU A 62 10.18 1.63 1.91
C LEU A 62 8.89 2.45 1.80
N LEU A 63 7.88 1.90 1.17
CA LEU A 63 6.51 2.37 1.25
C LEU A 63 5.83 1.65 2.42
N ILE A 64 5.50 2.39 3.48
CA ILE A 64 5.01 1.87 4.75
C ILE A 64 3.55 2.26 4.96
N ALA A 65 2.69 1.27 5.26
CA ALA A 65 1.29 1.46 5.61
C ALA A 65 1.09 1.43 7.12
N VAL A 66 0.33 2.41 7.64
CA VAL A 66 -0.07 2.49 9.05
C VAL A 66 -1.53 2.92 9.17
N ASN A 67 -2.14 2.74 10.34
CA ASN A 67 -3.51 3.17 10.63
C ASN A 67 -4.52 2.64 9.62
N SER A 68 -4.39 1.36 9.23
CA SER A 68 -5.28 0.76 8.23
C SER A 68 -6.71 0.60 8.73
N GLU A 69 -7.66 0.85 7.83
CA GLU A 69 -9.08 0.58 7.99
C GLU A 69 -9.50 -0.38 6.88
N TYR A 70 -9.95 -1.58 7.26
CA TYR A 70 -10.36 -2.58 6.30
C TYR A 70 -11.68 -2.20 5.62
N ILE A 71 -11.74 -2.41 4.30
CA ILE A 71 -12.94 -2.25 3.48
C ILE A 71 -13.65 -3.61 3.39
N TYR A 72 -12.89 -4.64 3.00
CA TYR A 72 -13.30 -6.04 2.93
C TYR A 72 -12.22 -6.91 3.57
N ARG A 73 -12.17 -8.19 3.22
CA ARG A 73 -11.22 -9.17 3.81
C ARG A 73 -9.76 -8.83 3.55
N HIS A 74 -9.43 -8.34 2.36
CA HIS A 74 -8.06 -8.08 1.91
C HIS A 74 -7.78 -6.61 1.68
N SER A 75 -8.78 -5.85 1.20
CA SER A 75 -8.64 -4.43 0.90
C SER A 75 -8.75 -3.56 2.13
N PHE A 76 -7.95 -2.51 2.16
CA PHE A 76 -7.96 -1.50 3.21
C PHE A 76 -7.50 -0.15 2.68
N ILE A 77 -7.90 0.91 3.34
CA ILE A 77 -7.29 2.24 3.24
C ILE A 77 -6.32 2.43 4.39
N ALA A 78 -5.24 3.16 4.16
CA ALA A 78 -4.25 3.46 5.19
C ALA A 78 -3.56 4.80 4.96
N ASP A 79 -2.88 5.30 6.00
CA ASP A 79 -1.86 6.32 5.85
C ASP A 79 -0.59 5.68 5.29
N TYR A 80 0.00 6.28 4.27
CA TYR A 80 1.23 5.79 3.66
C TYR A 80 2.37 6.76 3.80
N TYR A 81 3.53 6.21 4.13
CA TYR A 81 4.79 6.93 4.26
C TYR A 81 5.86 6.33 3.38
N LEU A 82 6.67 7.18 2.78
CA LEU A 82 7.90 6.80 2.09
C LEU A 82 9.08 7.05 3.01
N TYR A 83 9.85 5.99 3.28
CA TYR A 83 11.04 6.03 4.13
C TYR A 83 12.29 5.79 3.30
N ASP A 84 13.20 6.75 3.29
CA ASP A 84 14.47 6.66 2.57
C ASP A 84 15.51 5.93 3.40
N LEU A 85 16.03 4.82 2.89
CA LEU A 85 16.95 3.93 3.61
C LEU A 85 18.35 4.52 3.83
N ALA A 86 18.78 5.47 3.01
CA ALA A 86 20.08 6.08 3.12
C ALA A 86 20.09 7.25 4.12
N THR A 87 19.02 8.04 4.12
CA THR A 87 18.94 9.28 4.91
C THR A 87 18.10 9.15 6.17
N GLY A 88 17.26 8.10 6.27
CA GLY A 88 16.27 7.94 7.35
C GLY A 88 15.10 8.93 7.25
N LYS A 89 14.97 9.67 6.15
CA LYS A 89 13.88 10.64 5.95
C LYS A 89 12.56 9.90 5.77
N LEU A 90 11.55 10.33 6.52
CA LEU A 90 10.19 9.86 6.42
C LEU A 90 9.30 10.96 5.83
N GLN A 91 8.54 10.63 4.78
CA GLN A 91 7.62 11.54 4.11
C GLN A 91 6.23 10.93 4.02
N LYS A 92 5.19 11.61 4.52
CA LYS A 92 3.79 11.22 4.29
C LYS A 92 3.43 11.49 2.83
N ILE A 93 2.75 10.53 2.17
CA ILE A 93 2.42 10.66 0.74
C ILE A 93 1.24 11.60 0.54
N THR A 94 0.15 11.38 1.29
CA THR A 94 -1.08 12.18 1.18
C THR A 94 -1.62 12.50 2.57
N ASN A 95 -2.48 13.51 2.69
CA ASN A 95 -3.17 13.81 3.95
C ASN A 95 -4.26 12.78 4.25
N ASP A 96 -4.98 12.34 3.23
CA ASP A 96 -6.05 11.35 3.34
C ASP A 96 -5.52 9.93 3.21
N LYS A 97 -6.24 8.96 3.80
CA LYS A 97 -5.96 7.54 3.57
C LYS A 97 -6.20 7.16 2.12
N ILE A 98 -5.34 6.29 1.62
CA ILE A 98 -5.38 5.80 0.24
C ILE A 98 -5.39 4.28 0.19
N GLN A 99 -5.83 3.72 -0.93
CA GLN A 99 -5.93 2.29 -1.18
C GLN A 99 -4.94 1.84 -2.25
N SER A 100 -4.30 0.69 -2.05
CA SER A 100 -3.49 -0.05 -3.03
C SER A 100 -2.41 0.77 -3.75
N PRO A 101 -1.58 1.59 -3.07
CA PRO A 101 -0.57 2.39 -3.73
C PRO A 101 0.46 1.51 -4.45
N LEU A 102 0.89 1.98 -5.63
CA LEU A 102 1.88 1.33 -6.48
C LEU A 102 2.90 2.36 -6.97
N VAL A 103 4.15 2.15 -6.61
CA VAL A 103 5.27 2.99 -7.07
C VAL A 103 5.57 2.68 -8.54
N SER A 104 5.80 3.71 -9.36
CA SER A 104 6.20 3.54 -10.76
C SER A 104 7.57 2.85 -10.88
N PRO A 105 7.85 2.11 -11.98
CA PRO A 105 9.12 1.42 -12.18
C PRO A 105 10.36 2.31 -12.07
N ASP A 106 10.24 3.57 -12.46
CA ASP A 106 11.30 4.58 -12.35
C ASP A 106 11.41 5.22 -10.94
N ALA A 107 10.58 4.77 -9.99
CA ALA A 107 10.48 5.25 -8.60
C ALA A 107 10.23 6.76 -8.46
N LYS A 108 9.56 7.39 -9.45
CA LYS A 108 9.27 8.84 -9.42
C LYS A 108 7.83 9.18 -9.06
N LYS A 109 6.91 8.24 -9.21
CA LYS A 109 5.49 8.47 -8.99
C LYS A 109 4.87 7.34 -8.18
N ILE A 110 3.73 7.63 -7.54
CA ILE A 110 2.91 6.63 -6.87
C ILE A 110 1.49 6.77 -7.43
N ALA A 111 0.96 5.69 -8.03
CA ALA A 111 -0.47 5.59 -8.35
C ALA A 111 -1.21 4.97 -7.17
N PHE A 112 -2.43 5.41 -6.92
CA PHE A 112 -3.29 4.88 -5.85
C PHE A 112 -4.76 5.14 -6.13
N ALA A 113 -5.62 4.43 -5.41
CA ALA A 113 -7.05 4.69 -5.44
C ALA A 113 -7.50 5.45 -4.17
N ARG A 114 -8.49 6.32 -4.34
CA ARG A 114 -9.22 6.99 -3.26
C ARG A 114 -10.63 7.32 -3.71
N ASN A 115 -11.63 6.90 -2.92
CA ASN A 115 -13.06 7.11 -3.23
C ASN A 115 -13.46 6.60 -4.64
N ASN A 116 -12.98 5.40 -5.02
CA ASN A 116 -13.21 4.75 -6.32
C ASN A 116 -12.60 5.45 -7.54
N ASP A 117 -11.73 6.43 -7.33
CA ASP A 117 -10.97 7.08 -8.39
C ASP A 117 -9.47 6.85 -8.27
N LEU A 118 -8.78 6.92 -9.41
CA LEU A 118 -7.34 6.83 -9.51
C LEU A 118 -6.68 8.20 -9.41
N TYR A 119 -5.55 8.20 -8.75
CA TYR A 119 -4.68 9.36 -8.55
C TYR A 119 -3.22 8.99 -8.82
N VAL A 120 -2.44 9.98 -9.17
CA VAL A 120 -0.98 9.88 -9.28
C VAL A 120 -0.35 10.98 -8.45
N TYR A 121 0.59 10.59 -7.60
CA TYR A 121 1.41 11.48 -6.79
C TYR A 121 2.83 11.52 -7.36
N ASP A 122 3.33 12.70 -7.66
CA ASP A 122 4.71 12.94 -8.12
C ASP A 122 5.63 13.15 -6.91
N LEU A 123 6.64 12.31 -6.76
CA LEU A 123 7.53 12.30 -5.59
C LEU A 123 8.49 13.50 -5.53
N ALA A 124 8.83 14.08 -6.68
CA ALA A 124 9.75 15.22 -6.74
C ALA A 124 9.05 16.55 -6.39
N THR A 125 7.82 16.69 -6.87
CA THR A 125 7.06 17.95 -6.72
C THR A 125 6.07 17.94 -5.56
N GLY A 126 5.70 16.74 -5.07
CA GLY A 126 4.62 16.57 -4.09
C GLY A 126 3.23 16.82 -4.67
N LYS A 127 3.10 16.89 -6.00
CA LYS A 127 1.83 17.17 -6.66
C LYS A 127 1.00 15.89 -6.78
N GLU A 128 -0.23 15.97 -6.31
CA GLU A 128 -1.27 14.97 -6.56
C GLU A 128 -2.11 15.36 -7.79
N THR A 129 -2.37 14.39 -8.66
CA THR A 129 -3.23 14.57 -9.84
C THR A 129 -4.30 13.48 -9.85
N ARG A 130 -5.57 13.85 -9.87
CA ARG A 130 -6.70 12.93 -10.05
C ARG A 130 -6.79 12.53 -11.52
N ILE A 131 -6.82 11.22 -11.80
CA ILE A 131 -6.79 10.66 -13.16
C ILE A 131 -8.20 10.35 -13.65
N THR A 132 -9.04 9.76 -12.79
CA THR A 132 -10.47 9.52 -13.08
C THR A 132 -11.33 10.39 -12.19
N THR A 133 -12.56 10.71 -12.62
CA THR A 133 -13.43 11.69 -11.94
C THR A 133 -14.87 11.21 -11.76
N ASP A 134 -15.16 9.98 -12.18
CA ASP A 134 -16.50 9.39 -12.18
C ASP A 134 -16.70 8.30 -11.14
N GLY A 135 -15.69 8.05 -10.29
CA GLY A 135 -15.75 7.06 -9.21
C GLY A 135 -16.86 7.38 -8.22
N ALA A 136 -17.70 6.39 -7.96
CA ALA A 136 -18.79 6.48 -6.99
C ALA A 136 -19.14 5.08 -6.45
N LYS A 137 -19.38 5.00 -5.14
CA LYS A 137 -19.77 3.75 -4.47
C LYS A 137 -21.01 3.16 -5.12
N ASN A 138 -21.01 1.84 -5.37
CA ASN A 138 -22.08 1.04 -6.00
C ASN A 138 -22.46 1.56 -7.40
N LYS A 139 -21.53 2.22 -8.10
CA LYS A 139 -21.75 2.72 -9.47
C LYS A 139 -20.52 2.51 -10.34
N ILE A 140 -19.46 3.25 -10.07
CA ILE A 140 -18.24 3.21 -10.87
C ILE A 140 -17.04 3.00 -9.95
N ILE A 141 -16.25 1.99 -10.28
CA ILE A 141 -15.02 1.67 -9.55
C ILE A 141 -13.86 1.71 -10.54
N ASN A 142 -12.89 2.56 -10.30
CA ASN A 142 -11.71 2.72 -11.16
C ASN A 142 -10.48 2.12 -10.50
N GLY A 143 -9.92 1.07 -11.11
CA GLY A 143 -8.60 0.52 -10.76
C GLY A 143 -8.51 -0.30 -9.48
N ILE A 144 -9.61 -0.55 -8.78
CA ILE A 144 -9.66 -1.43 -7.60
C ILE A 144 -10.73 -2.50 -7.79
N ALA A 145 -10.65 -3.59 -7.02
CA ALA A 145 -11.62 -4.67 -7.07
C ALA A 145 -12.97 -4.25 -6.49
N ASP A 146 -14.05 -4.83 -7.04
CA ASP A 146 -15.30 -4.98 -6.33
C ASP A 146 -15.19 -6.11 -5.29
N TRP A 147 -16.25 -6.32 -4.51
CA TRP A 147 -16.26 -7.37 -3.48
C TRP A 147 -16.06 -8.77 -4.07
N VAL A 148 -16.67 -9.10 -5.23
CA VAL A 148 -16.60 -10.44 -5.83
C VAL A 148 -15.20 -10.78 -6.29
N TYR A 149 -14.52 -9.87 -7.00
CA TYR A 149 -13.16 -10.09 -7.45
C TYR A 149 -12.16 -10.21 -6.28
N GLU A 150 -12.40 -9.49 -5.20
CA GLU A 150 -11.58 -9.61 -4.00
C GLU A 150 -11.76 -10.98 -3.32
N GLU A 151 -13.01 -11.42 -3.10
CA GLU A 151 -13.30 -12.67 -2.40
C GLU A 151 -12.91 -13.90 -3.23
N GLU A 152 -13.22 -13.92 -4.53
CA GLU A 152 -13.00 -15.09 -5.37
C GLU A 152 -11.56 -15.20 -5.91
N PHE A 153 -10.89 -14.09 -6.17
CA PHE A 153 -9.57 -14.07 -6.79
C PHE A 153 -8.47 -13.47 -5.93
N SER A 154 -8.78 -13.03 -4.70
CA SER A 154 -7.84 -12.37 -3.79
C SER A 154 -7.11 -11.17 -4.41
N THR A 155 -7.77 -10.49 -5.36
CA THR A 155 -7.21 -9.36 -6.10
C THR A 155 -7.83 -8.07 -5.60
N VAL A 156 -6.99 -7.12 -5.15
CA VAL A 156 -7.44 -5.82 -4.60
C VAL A 156 -7.12 -4.64 -5.51
N ARG A 157 -6.24 -4.83 -6.51
CA ARG A 157 -5.78 -3.78 -7.41
C ARG A 157 -5.93 -4.19 -8.86
N PHE A 158 -6.53 -3.33 -9.66
CA PHE A 158 -6.75 -3.47 -11.10
C PHE A 158 -6.17 -2.31 -11.88
N PHE A 159 -5.01 -1.81 -11.48
CA PHE A 159 -4.19 -0.89 -12.26
C PHE A 159 -2.72 -1.26 -12.17
N ASP A 160 -1.97 -0.92 -13.21
CA ASP A 160 -0.53 -1.13 -13.25
C ASP A 160 0.16 -0.12 -14.16
N TRP A 161 1.45 0.12 -13.90
CA TRP A 161 2.30 0.95 -14.73
C TRP A 161 2.84 0.15 -15.92
N ASN A 162 3.03 0.83 -17.06
CA ASN A 162 3.90 0.29 -18.09
C ASN A 162 5.36 0.29 -17.64
N ALA A 163 6.25 -0.40 -18.36
CA ALA A 163 7.62 -0.64 -17.94
C ALA A 163 8.46 0.63 -17.71
N ASP A 164 8.14 1.73 -18.39
CA ASP A 164 8.86 3.02 -18.27
C ASP A 164 8.19 4.01 -17.28
N GLY A 165 7.08 3.62 -16.63
CA GLY A 165 6.38 4.47 -15.65
C GLY A 165 5.69 5.70 -16.24
N THR A 166 5.44 5.73 -17.54
CA THR A 166 4.81 6.86 -18.23
C THR A 166 3.30 6.71 -18.43
N GLN A 167 2.81 5.47 -18.43
CA GLN A 167 1.40 5.15 -18.65
C GLN A 167 0.86 4.26 -17.53
N LEU A 168 -0.42 4.44 -17.21
CA LEU A 168 -1.16 3.65 -16.25
C LEU A 168 -2.33 2.98 -16.96
N ALA A 169 -2.35 1.63 -16.97
CA ALA A 169 -3.50 0.85 -17.40
C ALA A 169 -4.38 0.53 -16.20
N PHE A 170 -5.70 0.50 -16.36
CA PHE A 170 -6.62 0.12 -15.30
C PHE A 170 -7.91 -0.48 -15.84
N VAL A 171 -8.58 -1.25 -14.98
CA VAL A 171 -9.95 -1.74 -15.23
C VAL A 171 -10.94 -0.77 -14.59
N ARG A 172 -12.02 -0.50 -15.32
CA ARG A 172 -13.17 0.27 -14.82
C ARG A 172 -14.36 -0.67 -14.74
N PHE A 173 -14.93 -0.81 -13.55
CA PHE A 173 -16.16 -1.54 -13.32
C PHE A 173 -17.36 -0.58 -13.34
N ASP A 174 -18.42 -0.98 -14.02
CA ASP A 174 -19.69 -0.25 -14.06
C ASP A 174 -20.77 -1.11 -13.39
N GLU A 175 -21.12 -0.75 -12.17
CA GLU A 175 -22.09 -1.45 -11.33
C GLU A 175 -23.46 -0.77 -11.31
N GLN A 176 -23.70 0.25 -12.18
CA GLN A 176 -24.94 1.03 -12.15
C GLN A 176 -26.21 0.20 -12.36
N GLN A 177 -26.07 -0.94 -13.04
CA GLN A 177 -27.19 -1.87 -13.30
C GLN A 177 -27.20 -3.08 -12.36
N VAL A 178 -26.26 -3.15 -11.41
CA VAL A 178 -26.20 -4.24 -10.43
C VAL A 178 -27.17 -3.95 -9.28
N PRO A 179 -28.14 -4.83 -8.99
CA PRO A 179 -29.05 -4.63 -7.88
C PRO A 179 -28.34 -4.70 -6.53
N GLU A 180 -28.67 -3.80 -5.62
CA GLU A 180 -28.18 -3.86 -4.24
C GLU A 180 -29.03 -4.88 -3.45
N PHE A 181 -28.34 -5.76 -2.71
CA PHE A 181 -28.96 -6.67 -1.77
C PHE A 181 -28.58 -6.26 -0.33
N SER A 182 -29.61 -6.05 0.49
CA SER A 182 -29.43 -5.69 1.90
C SER A 182 -29.75 -6.87 2.79
N MET A 183 -28.93 -7.13 3.79
CA MET A 183 -29.17 -8.12 4.85
C MET A 183 -29.20 -7.43 6.20
N ASP A 184 -30.14 -7.84 7.06
CA ASP A 184 -30.15 -7.41 8.44
C ASP A 184 -29.00 -8.10 9.19
N VAL A 185 -28.15 -7.31 9.83
CA VAL A 185 -27.09 -7.81 10.70
C VAL A 185 -27.57 -7.73 12.13
N TYR A 186 -27.88 -8.87 12.73
CA TYR A 186 -28.23 -8.97 14.15
C TYR A 186 -26.93 -8.94 14.97
N GLY A 187 -26.55 -7.76 15.48
CA GLY A 187 -25.39 -7.62 16.34
C GLY A 187 -25.63 -8.25 17.72
N ALA A 188 -24.57 -8.78 18.33
CA ALA A 188 -24.56 -9.19 19.73
C ALA A 188 -24.58 -7.94 20.64
N GLY A 189 -25.74 -7.30 20.78
CA GLY A 189 -25.86 -6.02 21.50
C GLY A 189 -27.31 -5.53 21.55
N LEU A 190 -28.28 -6.43 21.77
CA LEU A 190 -29.59 -6.11 22.34
C LEU A 190 -29.55 -6.40 23.82
#